data_c598f60a31981044a6994671c87d7e16
#
_entry.id   c598f60a31981044a6994671c87d7e16
#
_cell.length_a   1.000
_cell.length_b   1.000
_cell.length_c   1.000
_cell.angle_alpha   90.00
_cell.angle_beta   90.00
_cell.angle_gamma   90.00
#
_symmetry.space_group_name_H-M   'P 1'
#
loop_
_entity.id
_entity.type
_entity.pdbx_description
1 polymer ?
#
loop_
_entity_poly.entity_id
_entity_poly.type
_entity_poly.pdbx_seq_one_letter_code
_entity_poly.pdbx_strand_id
1 'polypeptide(L)'
;RAVALGLDITLNSLAEAQALAALVRGRDRRAKVHVKVDTGMGRAGVWHEQAAELFAFVLAEPGLEWRGVYTHFSDADHDQAFTAEQRATFLRLLETIPASVRAGLLIHADNSAGLESFSSAAPFNAVRVGLMQYGLPPSAGSFLASLRPEPVLSFHARVVLVKDLPAGTTVSYNRTKVLNRPSRVAIVAVGYGDGVPTAASNRGHFLVRGARCPILGRVTMDQTIIDVTDVPAVAVGDVVTILGAQGGDRITVAEFCAWSDCIPWEALCTLTQRVQRVYRTDRT
;
A
#
# COMPACT_ATOMS: atom_id res chain seq x y z
N ARG A 1 3.43 -27.52 6.27
CA ARG A 1 2.78 -27.19 4.99
C ARG A 1 3.70 -26.35 4.10
N ALA A 2 4.29 -25.25 4.58
CA ALA A 2 5.19 -24.39 3.77
C ALA A 2 6.35 -25.18 3.14
N VAL A 3 7.04 -25.99 3.92
CA VAL A 3 8.13 -26.88 3.43
C VAL A 3 7.65 -27.84 2.35
N ALA A 4 6.47 -28.46 2.55
CA ALA A 4 5.90 -29.38 1.56
C ALA A 4 5.54 -28.71 0.25
N LEU A 5 5.18 -27.43 0.30
CA LEU A 5 4.87 -26.58 -0.88
C LEU A 5 6.12 -25.93 -1.50
N GLY A 6 7.31 -26.13 -0.91
CA GLY A 6 8.56 -25.55 -1.39
C GLY A 6 8.65 -24.03 -1.24
N LEU A 7 7.88 -23.45 -0.32
CA LEU A 7 7.88 -22.01 -0.05
C LEU A 7 9.14 -21.61 0.74
N ASP A 8 9.64 -20.43 0.47
CA ASP A 8 10.70 -19.81 1.26
C ASP A 8 10.08 -19.22 2.55
N ILE A 9 10.71 -19.49 3.70
CA ILE A 9 10.21 -19.14 5.03
C ILE A 9 11.12 -18.09 5.64
N THR A 10 10.53 -17.00 6.13
CA THR A 10 11.29 -15.99 6.88
C THR A 10 11.54 -16.48 8.32
N LEU A 11 12.78 -16.35 8.76
CA LEU A 11 13.20 -16.55 10.15
C LEU A 11 13.46 -15.21 10.81
N ASN A 12 12.82 -14.98 11.95
CA ASN A 12 12.93 -13.75 12.72
C ASN A 12 13.70 -13.95 14.04
N SER A 13 14.00 -15.19 14.43
CA SER A 13 14.68 -15.50 15.67
C SER A 13 15.40 -16.84 15.60
N LEU A 14 16.36 -17.05 16.51
CA LEU A 14 17.03 -18.33 16.68
C LEU A 14 16.02 -19.43 17.07
N ALA A 15 15.06 -19.13 17.93
CA ALA A 15 14.05 -20.09 18.36
C ALA A 15 13.18 -20.59 17.18
N GLU A 16 12.79 -19.70 16.24
CA GLU A 16 12.08 -20.10 15.02
C GLU A 16 12.95 -21.02 14.14
N ALA A 17 14.24 -20.69 14.00
CA ALA A 17 15.19 -21.51 13.24
C ALA A 17 15.35 -22.91 13.84
N GLN A 18 15.50 -23.00 15.16
CA GLN A 18 15.60 -24.26 15.88
C GLN A 18 14.32 -25.10 15.76
N ALA A 19 13.18 -24.48 15.93
CA ALA A 19 11.90 -25.16 15.79
C ALA A 19 11.68 -25.68 14.36
N LEU A 20 12.02 -24.88 13.34
CA LEU A 20 11.92 -25.31 11.95
C LEU A 20 12.90 -26.44 11.62
N ALA A 21 14.13 -26.35 12.10
CA ALA A 21 15.15 -27.40 11.94
C ALA A 21 14.68 -28.73 12.56
N ALA A 22 14.12 -28.69 13.76
CA ALA A 22 13.53 -29.87 14.41
C ALA A 22 12.40 -30.50 13.60
N LEU A 23 11.54 -29.66 12.98
CA LEU A 23 10.43 -30.12 12.15
C LEU A 23 10.87 -30.80 10.85
N VAL A 24 12.01 -30.44 10.29
CA VAL A 24 12.49 -31.02 9.02
C VAL A 24 13.52 -32.14 9.23
N ARG A 25 13.94 -32.38 10.44
CA ARG A 25 14.90 -33.44 10.77
C ARG A 25 14.39 -34.82 10.32
N GLY A 26 15.21 -35.54 9.56
CA GLY A 26 14.86 -36.86 9.01
C GLY A 26 13.89 -36.81 7.84
N ARG A 27 13.64 -35.62 7.27
CA ARG A 27 12.85 -35.48 6.05
C ARG A 27 13.76 -35.36 4.82
N ASP A 28 13.26 -35.79 3.67
CA ASP A 28 13.99 -35.71 2.38
C ASP A 28 14.12 -34.27 1.85
N ARG A 29 13.38 -33.33 2.43
CA ARG A 29 13.38 -31.93 1.98
C ARG A 29 13.92 -31.02 3.04
N ARG A 30 14.84 -30.14 2.64
CA ARG A 30 15.31 -29.01 3.43
C ARG A 30 14.26 -27.88 3.43
N ALA A 31 14.22 -27.11 4.50
CA ALA A 31 13.44 -25.89 4.55
C ALA A 31 14.22 -24.73 3.95
N LYS A 32 13.68 -24.11 2.92
CA LYS A 32 14.25 -22.90 2.32
C LYS A 32 13.96 -21.72 3.24
N VAL A 33 14.99 -20.95 3.60
CA VAL A 33 14.85 -19.87 4.57
C VAL A 33 15.50 -18.57 4.14
N HIS A 34 14.86 -17.47 4.50
CA HIS A 34 15.41 -16.13 4.48
C HIS A 34 15.54 -15.63 5.91
N VAL A 35 16.72 -15.17 6.30
CA VAL A 35 16.89 -14.53 7.60
C VAL A 35 16.52 -13.06 7.49
N LYS A 36 15.58 -12.63 8.31
CA LYS A 36 15.23 -11.22 8.44
C LYS A 36 15.97 -10.60 9.62
N VAL A 37 16.65 -9.48 9.36
CA VAL A 37 17.35 -8.69 10.37
C VAL A 37 16.56 -7.41 10.64
N ASP A 38 16.31 -7.10 11.90
CA ASP A 38 15.80 -5.81 12.33
C ASP A 38 16.96 -4.85 12.58
N THR A 39 17.08 -3.85 11.73
CA THR A 39 18.12 -2.81 11.81
C THR A 39 17.54 -1.46 12.31
N GLY A 40 16.32 -1.46 12.85
CA GLY A 40 15.68 -0.27 13.39
C GLY A 40 14.22 -0.07 13.00
N MET A 41 13.57 -1.05 12.30
CA MET A 41 12.14 -1.00 12.04
C MET A 41 11.31 -1.31 13.29
N GLY A 42 11.84 -2.14 14.24
CA GLY A 42 11.16 -2.48 15.49
C GLY A 42 9.92 -3.36 15.31
N ARG A 43 9.84 -4.17 14.24
CA ARG A 43 8.62 -4.94 13.94
C ARG A 43 8.86 -6.45 13.86
N ALA A 44 9.66 -6.91 12.95
CA ALA A 44 9.96 -8.32 12.72
C ALA A 44 11.40 -8.48 12.25
N GLY A 45 12.01 -9.62 12.56
CA GLY A 45 13.43 -9.90 12.31
C GLY A 45 14.21 -10.02 13.61
N VAL A 46 15.31 -10.76 13.55
CA VAL A 46 16.27 -10.80 14.66
C VAL A 46 16.91 -9.43 14.84
N TRP A 47 17.01 -8.95 16.08
CA TRP A 47 17.71 -7.69 16.36
C TRP A 47 19.16 -7.77 15.88
N HIS A 48 19.64 -6.72 15.25
CA HIS A 48 20.92 -6.75 14.52
C HIS A 48 22.11 -7.20 15.35
N GLU A 49 22.16 -6.92 16.64
CA GLU A 49 23.23 -7.37 17.54
C GLU A 49 23.23 -8.89 17.80
N GLN A 50 22.08 -9.54 17.60
CA GLN A 50 21.89 -10.99 17.78
C GLN A 50 21.94 -11.75 16.46
N ALA A 51 22.05 -11.06 15.33
CA ALA A 51 21.94 -11.65 14.00
C ALA A 51 23.05 -12.66 13.70
N ALA A 52 24.28 -12.41 14.20
CA ALA A 52 25.42 -13.28 13.97
C ALA A 52 25.22 -14.72 14.52
N GLU A 53 24.56 -14.86 15.67
CA GLU A 53 24.22 -16.15 16.26
C GLU A 53 23.22 -16.92 15.39
N LEU A 54 22.17 -16.23 14.89
CA LEU A 54 21.21 -16.84 13.98
C LEU A 54 21.86 -17.23 12.64
N PHE A 55 22.76 -16.42 12.10
CA PHE A 55 23.51 -16.74 10.89
C PHE A 55 24.35 -18.01 11.07
N ALA A 56 25.09 -18.09 12.18
CA ALA A 56 25.90 -19.25 12.49
C ALA A 56 25.04 -20.52 12.60
N PHE A 57 23.91 -20.45 13.28
CA PHE A 57 22.98 -21.57 13.39
C PHE A 57 22.44 -22.03 12.02
N VAL A 58 21.93 -21.11 11.20
CA VAL A 58 21.36 -21.42 9.88
C VAL A 58 22.42 -22.01 8.96
N LEU A 59 23.66 -21.52 9.04
CA LEU A 59 24.80 -22.03 8.26
C LEU A 59 25.20 -23.47 8.65
N ALA A 60 25.13 -23.79 9.93
CA ALA A 60 25.54 -25.11 10.46
C ALA A 60 24.42 -26.17 10.35
N GLU A 61 23.16 -25.77 10.18
CA GLU A 61 22.02 -26.69 10.23
C GLU A 61 21.71 -27.29 8.84
N PRO A 62 21.99 -28.61 8.64
CA PRO A 62 21.82 -29.22 7.32
C PRO A 62 20.35 -29.32 6.85
N GLY A 63 19.41 -29.26 7.79
CA GLY A 63 17.96 -29.26 7.47
C GLY A 63 17.45 -27.95 6.88
N LEU A 64 18.26 -26.89 6.98
CA LEU A 64 17.91 -25.57 6.42
C LEU A 64 18.70 -25.29 5.14
N GLU A 65 18.06 -24.67 4.18
CA GLU A 65 18.67 -24.13 2.96
C GLU A 65 18.60 -22.62 3.03
N TRP A 66 19.71 -21.96 3.33
CA TRP A 66 19.78 -20.51 3.42
C TRP A 66 19.69 -19.89 2.01
N ARG A 67 18.55 -19.27 1.71
CA ARG A 67 18.24 -18.69 0.38
C ARG A 67 18.46 -17.20 0.33
N GLY A 68 18.32 -16.49 1.44
CA GLY A 68 18.48 -15.05 1.44
C GLY A 68 18.53 -14.42 2.82
N VAL A 69 18.91 -13.14 2.83
CA VAL A 69 18.98 -12.30 4.03
C VAL A 69 18.49 -10.90 3.69
N TYR A 70 17.71 -10.28 4.59
CA TYR A 70 17.14 -8.98 4.32
C TYR A 70 16.83 -8.15 5.56
N THR A 71 16.74 -6.85 5.36
CA THR A 71 16.21 -5.89 6.33
C THR A 71 15.03 -5.10 5.74
N HIS A 72 14.46 -4.17 6.49
CA HIS A 72 13.40 -3.28 6.03
C HIS A 72 13.62 -1.87 6.59
N PHE A 73 13.66 -0.89 5.71
CA PHE A 73 13.80 0.51 6.10
C PHE A 73 12.48 1.04 6.66
N SER A 74 12.56 1.77 7.76
CA SER A 74 11.40 2.26 8.47
C SER A 74 10.85 3.57 7.88
N ASP A 75 11.73 4.44 7.36
CA ASP A 75 11.37 5.80 6.95
C ASP A 75 12.25 6.27 5.77
N ALA A 76 12.32 5.44 4.73
CA ALA A 76 13.20 5.71 3.58
C ALA A 76 12.74 6.89 2.71
N ASP A 77 11.54 7.40 2.89
CA ASP A 77 10.95 8.54 2.18
C ASP A 77 11.14 9.89 2.90
N HIS A 78 11.36 9.90 4.23
CA HIS A 78 11.48 11.14 4.99
C HIS A 78 12.81 11.26 5.75
N ASP A 79 13.33 10.17 6.33
CA ASP A 79 14.60 10.19 7.10
C ASP A 79 15.71 9.41 6.38
N GLN A 80 16.42 10.13 5.50
CA GLN A 80 17.55 9.57 4.76
C GLN A 80 18.75 9.25 5.65
N ALA A 81 18.95 10.00 6.75
CA ALA A 81 20.05 9.77 7.66
C ALA A 81 19.87 8.45 8.40
N PHE A 82 18.71 8.23 9.00
CA PHE A 82 18.40 6.97 9.68
C PHE A 82 18.37 5.78 8.70
N THR A 83 17.87 5.98 7.49
CA THR A 83 17.91 4.95 6.44
C THR A 83 19.35 4.56 6.09
N ALA A 84 20.26 5.52 6.01
CA ALA A 84 21.69 5.25 5.80
C ALA A 84 22.31 4.47 6.97
N GLU A 85 21.95 4.77 8.22
CA GLU A 85 22.38 4.03 9.40
C GLU A 85 21.89 2.59 9.39
N GLN A 86 20.60 2.36 9.08
CA GLN A 86 20.02 1.02 8.91
C GLN A 86 20.78 0.24 7.82
N ARG A 87 21.05 0.87 6.70
CA ARG A 87 21.81 0.29 5.58
C ARG A 87 23.22 -0.07 5.99
N ALA A 88 23.95 0.84 6.63
CA ALA A 88 25.31 0.60 7.11
C ALA A 88 25.37 -0.53 8.12
N THR A 89 24.42 -0.61 9.04
CA THR A 89 24.30 -1.71 10.02
C THR A 89 24.08 -3.04 9.31
N PHE A 90 23.20 -3.09 8.32
CA PHE A 90 22.96 -4.30 7.55
C PHE A 90 24.19 -4.73 6.74
N LEU A 91 24.88 -3.80 6.10
CA LEU A 91 26.11 -4.08 5.33
C LEU A 91 27.21 -4.67 6.24
N ARG A 92 27.43 -4.12 7.43
CA ARG A 92 28.40 -4.70 8.40
C ARG A 92 28.06 -6.13 8.78
N LEU A 93 26.77 -6.44 8.95
CA LEU A 93 26.34 -7.80 9.26
C LEU A 93 26.56 -8.77 8.09
N LEU A 94 26.35 -8.31 6.85
CA LEU A 94 26.64 -9.14 5.67
C LEU A 94 28.12 -9.55 5.58
N GLU A 95 29.03 -8.75 6.10
CA GLU A 95 30.46 -9.08 6.12
C GLU A 95 30.78 -10.23 7.06
N THR A 96 29.95 -10.51 8.05
CA THR A 96 30.10 -11.68 8.95
C THR A 96 29.73 -13.01 8.28
N ILE A 97 29.03 -12.96 7.13
CA ILE A 97 28.66 -14.13 6.34
C ILE A 97 29.84 -14.50 5.42
N PRO A 98 30.33 -15.76 5.42
CA PRO A 98 31.37 -16.16 4.49
C PRO A 98 31.09 -15.80 3.05
N ALA A 99 32.06 -15.24 2.34
CA ALA A 99 31.89 -14.72 0.97
C ALA A 99 31.32 -15.76 -0.01
N SER A 100 31.73 -17.02 0.13
CA SER A 100 31.24 -18.14 -0.68
C SER A 100 29.76 -18.43 -0.46
N VAL A 101 29.27 -18.26 0.75
CA VAL A 101 27.85 -18.40 1.10
C VAL A 101 27.08 -17.18 0.61
N ARG A 102 27.57 -15.98 0.95
CA ARG A 102 26.94 -14.70 0.60
C ARG A 102 26.72 -14.55 -0.91
N ALA A 103 27.62 -15.04 -1.74
CA ALA A 103 27.49 -14.99 -3.21
C ALA A 103 26.28 -15.75 -3.74
N GLY A 104 25.75 -16.72 -2.99
CA GLY A 104 24.56 -17.49 -3.38
C GLY A 104 23.25 -16.97 -2.78
N LEU A 105 23.31 -15.96 -1.88
CA LEU A 105 22.13 -15.46 -1.20
C LEU A 105 21.38 -14.38 -2.00
N LEU A 106 20.06 -14.38 -1.87
CA LEU A 106 19.24 -13.25 -2.21
C LEU A 106 19.34 -12.19 -1.11
N ILE A 107 19.98 -11.07 -1.41
CA ILE A 107 20.24 -9.99 -0.45
C ILE A 107 19.40 -8.79 -0.82
N HIS A 108 18.51 -8.36 0.07
CA HIS A 108 17.61 -7.25 -0.24
C HIS A 108 17.28 -6.39 0.99
N ALA A 109 17.22 -5.07 0.77
CA ALA A 109 16.88 -4.10 1.78
C ALA A 109 15.76 -3.15 1.27
N ASP A 110 15.85 -2.74 0.01
CA ASP A 110 15.06 -1.66 -0.54
C ASP A 110 13.58 -2.04 -0.73
N ASN A 111 12.71 -1.26 -0.09
CA ASN A 111 11.29 -1.15 -0.40
C ASN A 111 11.09 -0.10 -1.51
N SER A 112 9.87 0.27 -1.85
CA SER A 112 9.61 1.29 -2.90
C SER A 112 10.32 2.61 -2.61
N ALA A 113 10.33 3.08 -1.37
CA ALA A 113 11.01 4.31 -0.98
C ALA A 113 12.54 4.15 -0.94
N GLY A 114 13.03 2.99 -0.51
CA GLY A 114 14.47 2.69 -0.47
C GLY A 114 15.17 2.75 -1.84
N LEU A 115 14.41 2.58 -2.93
CA LEU A 115 14.93 2.72 -4.29
C LEU A 115 15.45 4.13 -4.59
N GLU A 116 15.00 5.17 -3.88
CA GLU A 116 15.50 6.55 -4.03
C GLU A 116 16.99 6.67 -3.69
N SER A 117 17.46 5.84 -2.76
CA SER A 117 18.87 5.78 -2.32
C SER A 117 19.58 4.53 -2.80
N PHE A 118 19.10 3.90 -3.88
CA PHE A 118 19.70 2.71 -4.46
C PHE A 118 21.16 2.99 -4.88
N SER A 119 22.04 2.06 -4.57
CA SER A 119 23.44 2.10 -5.00
C SER A 119 23.83 0.76 -5.63
N SER A 120 24.31 0.78 -6.86
CA SER A 120 24.83 -0.40 -7.55
C SER A 120 26.10 -0.96 -6.90
N ALA A 121 26.75 -0.21 -6.02
CA ALA A 121 27.90 -0.68 -5.25
C ALA A 121 27.51 -1.55 -4.04
N ALA A 122 26.25 -1.49 -3.63
CA ALA A 122 25.74 -2.35 -2.55
C ALA A 122 25.53 -3.79 -3.04
N PRO A 123 25.74 -4.80 -2.18
CA PRO A 123 25.62 -6.21 -2.54
C PRO A 123 24.15 -6.67 -2.68
N PHE A 124 23.21 -5.74 -2.89
CA PHE A 124 21.79 -6.04 -3.02
C PHE A 124 21.47 -6.50 -4.45
N ASN A 125 20.83 -7.64 -4.56
CA ASN A 125 20.50 -8.27 -5.83
C ASN A 125 18.99 -8.49 -6.03
N ALA A 126 18.16 -7.93 -5.12
CA ALA A 126 16.72 -7.91 -5.23
C ALA A 126 16.12 -6.69 -4.52
N VAL A 127 14.91 -6.34 -4.92
CA VAL A 127 14.09 -5.25 -4.36
C VAL A 127 12.70 -5.76 -4.01
N ARG A 128 12.02 -5.07 -3.09
CA ARG A 128 10.64 -5.38 -2.70
C ARG A 128 9.73 -4.21 -3.02
N VAL A 129 9.32 -4.13 -4.26
CA VAL A 129 8.45 -3.08 -4.75
C VAL A 129 7.01 -3.36 -4.33
N GLY A 130 6.39 -2.45 -3.60
CA GLY A 130 5.00 -2.49 -3.20
C GLY A 130 4.19 -1.41 -3.92
N LEU A 131 4.17 -0.21 -3.37
CA LEU A 131 3.34 0.90 -3.84
C LEU A 131 3.59 1.27 -5.31
N MET A 132 4.84 1.23 -5.75
CA MET A 132 5.22 1.49 -7.14
C MET A 132 4.57 0.55 -8.16
N GLN A 133 4.22 -0.69 -7.78
CA GLN A 133 3.50 -1.62 -8.67
C GLN A 133 2.07 -1.15 -8.96
N TYR A 134 1.52 -0.30 -8.08
CA TYR A 134 0.20 0.30 -8.28
C TYR A 134 0.28 1.65 -9.00
N GLY A 135 1.47 2.03 -9.48
CA GLY A 135 1.68 3.31 -10.15
C GLY A 135 1.70 4.50 -9.20
N LEU A 136 2.07 4.27 -7.93
CA LEU A 136 2.12 5.29 -6.90
C LEU A 136 3.56 5.48 -6.43
N PRO A 137 4.20 6.64 -6.70
CA PRO A 137 5.52 6.93 -6.17
C PRO A 137 5.47 7.17 -4.65
N PRO A 138 6.54 6.87 -3.91
CA PRO A 138 6.58 7.02 -2.46
C PRO A 138 6.38 8.48 -2.01
N SER A 139 6.95 9.43 -2.73
CA SER A 139 6.73 10.86 -2.50
C SER A 139 6.64 11.63 -3.81
N ALA A 140 5.98 12.79 -3.80
CA ALA A 140 5.77 13.60 -5.00
C ALA A 140 7.08 14.20 -5.57
N GLY A 141 8.08 14.45 -4.72
CA GLY A 141 9.38 15.01 -5.10
C GLY A 141 10.43 13.96 -5.46
N SER A 142 10.08 12.68 -5.45
CA SER A 142 11.03 11.60 -5.63
C SER A 142 11.50 11.45 -7.09
N PHE A 143 12.70 10.93 -7.26
CA PHE A 143 13.20 10.47 -8.56
C PHE A 143 12.21 9.48 -9.21
N LEU A 144 11.61 8.59 -8.42
CA LEU A 144 10.63 7.62 -8.91
C LEU A 144 9.35 8.28 -9.44
N ALA A 145 8.99 9.46 -8.92
CA ALA A 145 7.88 10.26 -9.46
C ALA A 145 8.19 10.79 -10.87
N SER A 146 9.47 11.07 -11.17
CA SER A 146 9.90 11.52 -12.50
C SER A 146 9.70 10.47 -13.59
N LEU A 147 9.62 9.18 -13.23
CA LEU A 147 9.30 8.07 -14.14
C LEU A 147 7.83 8.08 -14.59
N ARG A 148 7.01 8.96 -14.01
CA ARG A 148 5.57 9.11 -14.30
C ARG A 148 4.82 7.77 -14.26
N PRO A 149 4.91 7.01 -13.14
CA PRO A 149 4.20 5.75 -13.04
C PRO A 149 2.70 5.97 -13.21
N GLU A 150 2.05 5.08 -13.95
CA GLU A 150 0.61 5.16 -14.18
C GLU A 150 -0.15 4.39 -13.10
N PRO A 151 -1.10 5.03 -12.39
CA PRO A 151 -1.96 4.32 -11.46
C PRO A 151 -2.76 3.21 -12.15
N VAL A 152 -2.65 1.99 -11.62
CA VAL A 152 -3.34 0.81 -12.18
C VAL A 152 -4.77 0.65 -11.69
N LEU A 153 -5.20 1.50 -10.74
CA LEU A 153 -6.52 1.44 -10.10
C LEU A 153 -7.36 2.66 -10.42
N SER A 154 -8.61 2.41 -10.78
CA SER A 154 -9.68 3.41 -10.74
C SER A 154 -10.87 2.85 -9.97
N PHE A 155 -11.60 3.72 -9.26
CA PHE A 155 -12.76 3.37 -8.46
C PHE A 155 -13.97 4.18 -8.92
N HIS A 156 -15.01 3.48 -9.32
CA HIS A 156 -16.22 4.09 -9.88
C HIS A 156 -17.47 3.56 -9.19
N ALA A 157 -18.50 4.40 -9.17
CA ALA A 157 -19.86 4.05 -8.76
C ALA A 157 -20.88 4.65 -9.71
N ARG A 158 -22.17 4.58 -9.37
CA ARG A 158 -23.23 5.18 -10.17
C ARG A 158 -24.15 6.06 -9.35
N VAL A 159 -24.69 7.07 -10.00
CA VAL A 159 -25.81 7.86 -9.46
C VAL A 159 -27.04 6.98 -9.42
N VAL A 160 -27.70 6.89 -8.26
CA VAL A 160 -28.94 6.11 -8.07
C VAL A 160 -30.17 6.99 -7.88
N LEU A 161 -29.98 8.26 -7.51
CA LEU A 161 -31.06 9.22 -7.37
C LEU A 161 -30.53 10.64 -7.60
N VAL A 162 -31.33 11.47 -8.25
CA VAL A 162 -31.10 12.93 -8.36
C VAL A 162 -32.34 13.64 -7.84
N LYS A 163 -32.16 14.69 -7.02
CA LYS A 163 -33.28 15.51 -6.52
C LYS A 163 -32.86 16.95 -6.25
N ASP A 164 -33.81 17.84 -6.31
CA ASP A 164 -33.62 19.23 -5.97
C ASP A 164 -34.04 19.46 -4.50
N LEU A 165 -33.23 20.21 -3.76
CA LEU A 165 -33.45 20.52 -2.35
C LEU A 165 -33.43 22.05 -2.16
N PRO A 166 -34.33 22.63 -1.36
CA PRO A 166 -34.33 24.07 -1.10
C PRO A 166 -33.12 24.48 -0.23
N ALA A 167 -32.79 25.77 -0.28
CA ALA A 167 -31.85 26.36 0.69
C ALA A 167 -32.31 26.12 2.13
N GLY A 168 -31.37 25.99 3.07
CA GLY A 168 -31.64 25.68 4.48
C GLY A 168 -31.85 24.19 4.77
N THR A 169 -31.95 23.31 3.74
CA THR A 169 -32.04 21.87 3.95
C THR A 169 -30.75 21.33 4.57
N THR A 170 -30.90 20.51 5.60
CA THR A 170 -29.79 19.77 6.21
C THR A 170 -29.57 18.43 5.50
N VAL A 171 -28.32 18.01 5.34
CA VAL A 171 -27.95 16.81 4.56
C VAL A 171 -27.27 15.77 5.45
N SER A 172 -27.68 14.50 5.28
CA SER A 172 -27.11 13.29 5.89
C SER A 172 -27.19 13.25 7.43
N TYR A 173 -26.55 12.21 8.02
CA TYR A 173 -26.53 12.00 9.47
C TYR A 173 -25.92 13.18 10.22
N ASN A 174 -26.44 13.43 11.42
CA ASN A 174 -26.04 14.50 12.32
C ASN A 174 -26.19 15.91 11.71
N ARG A 175 -26.79 16.03 10.51
CA ARG A 175 -27.07 17.30 9.85
C ARG A 175 -25.84 18.22 9.77
N THR A 176 -24.67 17.64 9.47
CA THR A 176 -23.38 18.36 9.47
C THR A 176 -23.18 19.30 8.29
N LYS A 177 -24.12 19.30 7.33
CA LYS A 177 -24.14 20.20 6.17
C LYS A 177 -25.50 20.85 6.04
N VAL A 178 -25.53 22.17 5.89
CA VAL A 178 -26.72 22.95 5.54
C VAL A 178 -26.49 23.50 4.12
N LEU A 179 -27.50 23.42 3.27
CA LEU A 179 -27.44 23.97 1.92
C LEU A 179 -27.67 25.47 1.96
N ASN A 180 -26.72 26.26 1.45
CA ASN A 180 -26.81 27.73 1.45
C ASN A 180 -27.63 28.28 0.27
N ARG A 181 -27.94 27.45 -0.73
CA ARG A 181 -28.73 27.80 -1.94
C ARG A 181 -29.63 26.62 -2.30
N PRO A 182 -30.67 26.82 -3.11
CA PRO A 182 -31.33 25.69 -3.77
C PRO A 182 -30.27 24.85 -4.51
N SER A 183 -30.26 23.57 -4.26
CA SER A 183 -29.18 22.69 -4.74
C SER A 183 -29.75 21.43 -5.35
N ARG A 184 -29.17 21.03 -6.48
CA ARG A 184 -29.39 19.72 -7.07
C ARG A 184 -28.38 18.74 -6.50
N VAL A 185 -28.84 17.67 -5.89
CA VAL A 185 -27.98 16.67 -5.26
C VAL A 185 -28.12 15.31 -5.94
N ALA A 186 -27.02 14.59 -6.06
CA ALA A 186 -27.00 13.21 -6.50
C ALA A 186 -26.64 12.28 -5.34
N ILE A 187 -27.35 11.15 -5.26
CA ILE A 187 -27.05 10.05 -4.36
C ILE A 187 -26.25 9.02 -5.15
N VAL A 188 -25.06 8.72 -4.67
CA VAL A 188 -24.13 7.77 -5.29
C VAL A 188 -24.14 6.46 -4.50
N ALA A 189 -24.25 5.33 -5.20
CA ALA A 189 -24.24 4.00 -4.60
C ALA A 189 -22.83 3.57 -4.19
N VAL A 190 -22.26 4.28 -3.21
CA VAL A 190 -20.96 4.01 -2.64
C VAL A 190 -20.86 4.65 -1.24
N GLY A 191 -20.28 3.95 -0.30
CA GLY A 191 -20.08 4.45 1.05
C GLY A 191 -18.90 3.79 1.76
N TYR A 192 -18.85 3.91 3.09
CA TYR A 192 -17.74 3.33 3.85
C TYR A 192 -17.73 1.79 3.82
N GLY A 193 -18.87 1.15 3.57
CA GLY A 193 -18.96 -0.30 3.34
C GLY A 193 -18.25 -0.75 2.06
N ASP A 194 -17.94 0.18 1.15
CA ASP A 194 -17.27 -0.08 -0.13
C ASP A 194 -15.82 0.40 -0.14
N GLY A 195 -15.43 1.23 0.82
CA GLY A 195 -14.07 1.76 0.95
C GLY A 195 -13.94 3.27 0.84
N VAL A 196 -15.06 4.04 0.92
CA VAL A 196 -15.01 5.50 1.05
C VAL A 196 -14.99 5.89 2.53
N PRO A 197 -13.88 6.39 3.08
CA PRO A 197 -13.78 6.68 4.50
C PRO A 197 -14.77 7.75 4.97
N THR A 198 -15.29 7.60 6.18
CA THR A 198 -16.19 8.60 6.77
C THR A 198 -15.52 9.96 6.98
N ALA A 199 -14.19 10.00 7.10
CA ALA A 199 -13.40 11.23 7.18
C ALA A 199 -13.48 12.11 5.93
N ALA A 200 -13.84 11.54 4.76
CA ALA A 200 -14.09 12.29 3.53
C ALA A 200 -15.37 13.14 3.58
N SER A 201 -16.22 12.98 4.61
CA SER A 201 -17.46 13.72 4.80
C SER A 201 -17.22 15.24 4.81
N ASN A 202 -17.95 15.98 3.95
CA ASN A 202 -17.80 17.43 3.75
C ASN A 202 -16.43 17.93 3.28
N ARG A 203 -15.48 17.03 2.98
CA ARG A 203 -14.10 17.37 2.60
C ARG A 203 -13.77 16.92 1.16
N GLY A 204 -14.25 15.74 0.80
CA GLY A 204 -13.93 15.10 -0.46
C GLY A 204 -14.80 15.58 -1.62
N HIS A 205 -14.36 15.20 -2.81
CA HIS A 205 -15.06 15.44 -4.07
C HIS A 205 -15.10 14.16 -4.90
N PHE A 206 -16.15 13.96 -5.68
CA PHE A 206 -16.18 12.94 -6.72
C PHE A 206 -16.27 13.61 -8.10
N LEU A 207 -15.90 12.89 -9.16
CA LEU A 207 -16.09 13.38 -10.52
C LEU A 207 -17.38 12.82 -11.10
N VAL A 208 -18.18 13.71 -11.68
CA VAL A 208 -19.36 13.37 -12.49
C VAL A 208 -19.28 14.18 -13.76
N ARG A 209 -19.36 13.52 -14.92
CA ARG A 209 -19.23 14.16 -16.24
C ARG A 209 -17.98 15.05 -16.38
N GLY A 210 -16.89 14.66 -15.71
CA GLY A 210 -15.63 15.40 -15.71
C GLY A 210 -15.58 16.61 -14.78
N ALA A 211 -16.63 16.86 -13.97
CA ALA A 211 -16.68 17.97 -13.02
C ALA A 211 -16.54 17.49 -11.57
N ARG A 212 -15.89 18.28 -10.73
CA ARG A 212 -15.72 18.02 -9.29
C ARG A 212 -16.99 18.35 -8.53
N CYS A 213 -17.59 17.36 -7.91
CA CYS A 213 -18.81 17.44 -7.11
C CYS A 213 -18.49 17.19 -5.64
N PRO A 214 -18.65 18.21 -4.76
CA PRO A 214 -18.30 18.07 -3.35
C PRO A 214 -19.24 17.09 -2.63
N ILE A 215 -18.68 16.35 -1.66
CA ILE A 215 -19.45 15.49 -0.76
C ILE A 215 -20.23 16.37 0.23
N LEU A 216 -21.52 16.13 0.34
CA LEU A 216 -22.43 16.85 1.24
C LEU A 216 -22.82 15.99 2.43
N GLY A 217 -22.46 16.44 3.62
CA GLY A 217 -22.76 15.75 4.86
C GLY A 217 -21.93 14.48 5.08
N ARG A 218 -22.42 13.58 5.92
CA ARG A 218 -21.72 12.35 6.29
C ARG A 218 -21.77 11.30 5.18
N VAL A 219 -20.64 10.68 4.86
CA VAL A 219 -20.58 9.43 4.12
C VAL A 219 -21.31 8.37 4.93
N THR A 220 -22.23 7.63 4.30
CA THR A 220 -22.98 6.55 4.97
C THR A 220 -22.45 5.18 4.55
N MET A 221 -23.03 4.09 5.05
CA MET A 221 -22.53 2.75 4.75
C MET A 221 -22.53 2.44 3.26
N ASP A 222 -23.63 2.77 2.56
CA ASP A 222 -23.90 2.33 1.18
C ASP A 222 -24.04 3.50 0.21
N GLN A 223 -24.08 4.74 0.70
CA GLN A 223 -24.41 5.90 -0.11
C GLN A 223 -23.60 7.13 0.31
N THR A 224 -23.28 7.96 -0.70
CA THR A 224 -22.67 9.27 -0.53
C THR A 224 -23.50 10.30 -1.29
N ILE A 225 -23.75 11.45 -0.68
CA ILE A 225 -24.48 12.56 -1.29
C ILE A 225 -23.46 13.57 -1.82
N ILE A 226 -23.64 13.99 -3.07
CA ILE A 226 -22.77 14.99 -3.71
C ILE A 226 -23.60 16.14 -4.29
N ASP A 227 -23.00 17.34 -4.32
CA ASP A 227 -23.58 18.51 -4.99
C ASP A 227 -23.31 18.44 -6.50
N VAL A 228 -24.38 18.42 -7.28
CA VAL A 228 -24.31 18.45 -8.75
C VAL A 228 -25.03 19.66 -9.34
N THR A 229 -25.27 20.70 -8.52
CA THR A 229 -26.02 21.89 -8.92
C THR A 229 -25.47 22.54 -10.17
N ASP A 230 -24.15 22.64 -10.27
CA ASP A 230 -23.45 23.32 -11.35
C ASP A 230 -23.03 22.35 -12.48
N VAL A 231 -23.47 21.10 -12.43
CA VAL A 231 -23.17 20.08 -13.45
C VAL A 231 -24.42 19.76 -14.24
N PRO A 232 -24.53 20.21 -15.50
CA PRO A 232 -25.74 20.03 -16.28
C PRO A 232 -26.05 18.57 -16.59
N ALA A 233 -27.35 18.28 -16.64
CA ALA A 233 -27.90 17.01 -17.10
C ALA A 233 -27.43 15.74 -16.37
N VAL A 234 -26.98 15.85 -15.11
CA VAL A 234 -26.67 14.65 -14.29
C VAL A 234 -27.95 13.84 -14.10
N ALA A 235 -27.86 12.54 -14.35
CA ALA A 235 -28.98 11.62 -14.33
C ALA A 235 -28.64 10.32 -13.57
N VAL A 236 -29.69 9.59 -13.20
CA VAL A 236 -29.54 8.23 -12.66
C VAL A 236 -28.83 7.35 -13.69
N GLY A 237 -27.86 6.57 -13.23
CA GLY A 237 -27.00 5.73 -14.06
C GLY A 237 -25.69 6.38 -14.49
N ASP A 238 -25.53 7.69 -14.34
CA ASP A 238 -24.24 8.35 -14.63
C ASP A 238 -23.11 7.75 -13.80
N VAL A 239 -21.94 7.60 -14.44
CA VAL A 239 -20.73 7.12 -13.77
C VAL A 239 -20.15 8.24 -12.89
N VAL A 240 -19.86 7.88 -11.66
CA VAL A 240 -19.17 8.70 -10.67
C VAL A 240 -17.78 8.13 -10.45
N THR A 241 -16.75 8.95 -10.56
CA THR A 241 -15.37 8.55 -10.29
C THR A 241 -14.94 9.01 -8.89
N ILE A 242 -14.57 8.06 -8.05
CA ILE A 242 -14.09 8.25 -6.68
C ILE A 242 -12.56 8.35 -6.68
N LEU A 243 -11.90 7.48 -7.45
CA LEU A 243 -10.47 7.49 -7.74
C LEU A 243 -10.26 7.30 -9.25
N GLY A 244 -9.32 8.01 -9.82
CA GLY A 244 -8.99 7.91 -11.25
C GLY A 244 -9.45 9.10 -12.07
N ALA A 245 -9.36 8.98 -13.38
CA ALA A 245 -9.67 10.03 -14.34
C ALA A 245 -11.11 9.97 -14.85
N GLN A 246 -11.70 11.14 -15.13
CA GLN A 246 -12.96 11.28 -15.86
C GLN A 246 -12.95 12.60 -16.61
N GLY A 247 -13.11 12.56 -17.93
CA GLY A 247 -13.00 13.77 -18.76
C GLY A 247 -11.57 14.35 -18.67
N GLY A 248 -11.47 15.66 -18.42
CA GLY A 248 -10.19 16.37 -18.32
C GLY A 248 -9.61 16.41 -16.90
N ASP A 249 -10.23 15.77 -15.91
CA ASP A 249 -9.82 15.83 -14.50
C ASP A 249 -9.56 14.45 -13.90
N ARG A 250 -8.87 14.42 -12.77
CA ARG A 250 -8.47 13.19 -12.06
C ARG A 250 -8.50 13.40 -10.55
N ILE A 251 -9.01 12.41 -9.83
CA ILE A 251 -8.81 12.26 -8.38
C ILE A 251 -7.66 11.27 -8.16
N THR A 252 -6.57 11.77 -7.61
CA THR A 252 -5.40 10.94 -7.29
C THR A 252 -5.57 10.24 -5.94
N VAL A 253 -4.79 9.15 -5.71
CA VAL A 253 -4.75 8.48 -4.39
C VAL A 253 -4.24 9.45 -3.33
N ALA A 254 -3.27 10.30 -3.63
CA ALA A 254 -2.76 11.30 -2.68
C ALA A 254 -3.85 12.31 -2.27
N GLU A 255 -4.65 12.78 -3.22
CA GLU A 255 -5.78 13.67 -2.94
C GLU A 255 -6.87 12.96 -2.12
N PHE A 256 -7.21 11.72 -2.46
CA PHE A 256 -8.14 10.90 -1.68
C PHE A 256 -7.65 10.70 -0.24
N CYS A 257 -6.36 10.44 -0.04
CA CYS A 257 -5.75 10.31 1.29
C CYS A 257 -5.84 11.61 2.09
N ALA A 258 -5.62 12.77 1.45
CA ALA A 258 -5.72 14.07 2.10
C ALA A 258 -7.13 14.38 2.64
N TRP A 259 -8.19 13.89 1.97
CA TRP A 259 -9.57 14.01 2.48
C TRP A 259 -9.89 13.00 3.57
N SER A 260 -9.24 11.86 3.55
CA SER A 260 -9.59 10.66 4.30
C SER A 260 -8.72 10.44 5.53
N ASP A 261 -7.72 11.31 5.76
CA ASP A 261 -6.72 11.20 6.83
C ASP A 261 -6.07 9.80 6.85
N CYS A 262 -5.75 9.25 5.67
CA CYS A 262 -5.16 7.91 5.50
C CYS A 262 -3.90 7.97 4.64
N ILE A 263 -3.18 6.87 4.59
CA ILE A 263 -1.99 6.70 3.74
C ILE A 263 -2.34 5.91 2.46
N PRO A 264 -1.55 6.00 1.37
CA PRO A 264 -1.83 5.32 0.11
C PRO A 264 -2.04 3.80 0.24
N TRP A 265 -1.29 3.14 1.10
CA TRP A 265 -1.46 1.70 1.37
C TRP A 265 -2.84 1.39 1.96
N GLU A 266 -3.29 2.22 2.91
CA GLU A 266 -4.60 2.10 3.53
C GLU A 266 -5.71 2.33 2.50
N ALA A 267 -5.61 3.40 1.71
CA ALA A 267 -6.58 3.70 0.66
C ALA A 267 -6.77 2.53 -0.33
N LEU A 268 -5.68 1.85 -0.71
CA LEU A 268 -5.76 0.68 -1.58
C LEU A 268 -6.36 -0.56 -0.89
N CYS A 269 -6.13 -0.72 0.41
CA CYS A 269 -6.60 -1.85 1.20
C CYS A 269 -8.05 -1.69 1.68
N THR A 270 -8.59 -0.47 1.78
CA THR A 270 -9.96 -0.22 2.26
C THR A 270 -11.03 -0.62 1.25
N LEU A 271 -10.70 -0.79 -0.02
CA LEU A 271 -11.65 -1.27 -1.03
C LEU A 271 -12.12 -2.67 -0.68
N THR A 272 -13.38 -2.82 -0.27
CA THR A 272 -13.93 -4.08 0.24
C THR A 272 -14.24 -5.08 -0.88
N GLN A 273 -14.57 -6.31 -0.51
CA GLN A 273 -15.01 -7.35 -1.47
C GLN A 273 -16.39 -7.07 -2.08
N ARG A 274 -17.14 -6.11 -1.55
CA ARG A 274 -18.41 -5.67 -2.13
C ARG A 274 -18.23 -4.99 -3.49
N VAL A 275 -17.07 -4.36 -3.70
CA VAL A 275 -16.75 -3.69 -4.96
C VAL A 275 -16.28 -4.72 -5.98
N GLN A 276 -16.97 -4.81 -7.10
CA GLN A 276 -16.59 -5.70 -8.20
C GLN A 276 -15.24 -5.28 -8.78
N ARG A 277 -14.30 -6.23 -8.89
CA ARG A 277 -13.01 -6.03 -9.56
C ARG A 277 -13.15 -6.35 -11.05
N VAL A 278 -12.83 -5.38 -11.90
CA VAL A 278 -12.79 -5.54 -13.35
C VAL A 278 -11.36 -5.35 -13.80
N TYR A 279 -10.73 -6.42 -14.28
CA TYR A 279 -9.37 -6.37 -14.81
C TYR A 279 -9.43 -6.06 -16.31
N ARG A 280 -8.67 -5.04 -16.73
CA ARG A 280 -8.54 -4.66 -18.14
C ARG A 280 -7.10 -4.89 -18.58
N THR A 281 -6.91 -5.56 -19.69
CA THR A 281 -5.61 -5.83 -20.30
C THR A 281 -5.28 -4.82 -21.39
N ASP A 282 -6.29 -4.17 -21.96
CA ASP A 282 -6.13 -3.24 -23.06
C ASP A 282 -6.30 -1.80 -22.58
N ARG A 283 -5.36 -0.96 -22.98
CA ARG A 283 -5.47 0.50 -22.86
C ARG A 283 -6.34 0.99 -24.02
N THR A 284 -7.64 0.97 -23.86
CA THR A 284 -8.58 1.65 -24.77
C THR A 284 -9.13 2.91 -24.14
#